data_c79ab1b6cff4ed52f57d6cf6e2fcc9f5
#
_entry.id   c79ab1b6cff4ed52f57d6cf6e2fcc9f5
#
_cell.length_a   1.000
_cell.length_b   1.000
_cell.length_c   1.000
_cell.angle_alpha   90.00
_cell.angle_beta   90.00
_cell.angle_gamma   90.00
#
_symmetry.space_group_name_H-M   'P 1'
#
loop_
_entity.id
_entity.type
_entity.pdbx_description
1 polymer ?
#
loop_
_entity_poly.entity_id
_entity_poly.type
_entity_poly.pdbx_seq_one_letter_code
_entity_poly.pdbx_strand_id
1 'polypeptide(L)'
;MPDQKRLHLLVEGQTEATVVRDVLSGHFQRQGWFLTYSTVRTHTSSKTYRGGVTSWPKLRREIKELLASAHLTTLTTLFDYYGFPVDAPGMDTRPPGTSTAKVEHVEEALKADIGDHRFVPHLVQHELESWVFAAGDQLADLRDDSAVAERIKQDCAEAGGPELVNDDPKNAPSKRLARYCPGYVKTLEGPLAIADLGVEGLKAQCPHFASWLAKVGSRA
;
A
#
# COMPACT_ATOMS: atom_id res chain seq x y z
N MET A 1 -12.20 6.82 -30.85
CA MET A 1 -12.20 5.80 -29.79
C MET A 1 -12.32 6.55 -28.49
N PRO A 2 -13.10 6.12 -27.50
CA PRO A 2 -13.08 6.77 -26.19
C PRO A 2 -11.65 6.75 -25.67
N ASP A 3 -11.20 7.88 -25.14
CA ASP A 3 -9.86 7.98 -24.55
C ASP A 3 -9.71 6.91 -23.46
N GLN A 4 -8.75 6.00 -23.64
CA GLN A 4 -8.50 4.93 -22.69
C GLN A 4 -8.00 5.53 -21.39
N LYS A 5 -8.73 5.34 -20.30
CA LYS A 5 -8.37 5.82 -18.96
C LYS A 5 -7.04 5.20 -18.54
N ARG A 6 -6.09 6.05 -18.17
CA ARG A 6 -4.73 5.63 -17.79
C ARG A 6 -4.50 5.84 -16.30
N LEU A 7 -4.24 4.76 -15.60
CA LEU A 7 -3.89 4.74 -14.19
C LEU A 7 -2.40 4.43 -14.05
N HIS A 8 -1.69 5.25 -13.31
CA HIS A 8 -0.31 4.95 -12.92
C HIS A 8 -0.19 4.79 -11.41
N LEU A 9 0.43 3.68 -10.97
CA LEU A 9 0.78 3.47 -9.56
C LEU A 9 2.27 3.69 -9.37
N LEU A 10 2.62 4.64 -8.51
CA LEU A 10 3.98 4.79 -8.02
C LEU A 10 4.11 4.00 -6.72
N VAL A 11 5.00 3.00 -6.70
CA VAL A 11 5.13 2.06 -5.58
C VAL A 11 6.49 2.18 -4.91
N GLU A 12 6.58 1.77 -3.64
CA GLU A 12 7.81 1.89 -2.87
C GLU A 12 8.90 0.94 -3.35
N GLY A 13 8.55 -0.33 -3.58
CA GLY A 13 9.52 -1.35 -3.91
C GLY A 13 8.97 -2.55 -4.67
N GLN A 14 9.76 -3.62 -4.66
CA GLN A 14 9.49 -4.83 -5.44
C GLN A 14 8.23 -5.59 -4.95
N THR A 15 7.97 -5.60 -3.65
CA THR A 15 6.83 -6.31 -3.07
C THR A 15 5.52 -5.67 -3.51
N GLU A 16 5.43 -4.34 -3.40
CA GLU A 16 4.28 -3.55 -3.84
C GLU A 16 4.09 -3.69 -5.37
N ALA A 17 5.17 -3.65 -6.15
CA ALA A 17 5.13 -3.86 -7.60
C ALA A 17 4.55 -5.25 -7.96
N THR A 18 4.90 -6.28 -7.22
CA THR A 18 4.35 -7.63 -7.38
C THR A 18 2.85 -7.66 -7.08
N VAL A 19 2.40 -7.04 -5.98
CA VAL A 19 0.97 -6.94 -5.65
C VAL A 19 0.21 -6.15 -6.72
N VAL A 20 0.76 -5.05 -7.23
CA VAL A 20 0.12 -4.31 -8.33
C VAL A 20 -0.04 -5.17 -9.57
N ARG A 21 1.01 -5.90 -9.96
CA ARG A 21 1.01 -6.75 -11.15
C ARG A 21 0.01 -7.91 -11.02
N ASP A 22 0.05 -8.63 -9.90
CA ASP A 22 -0.60 -9.94 -9.75
C ASP A 22 -2.02 -9.83 -9.16
N VAL A 23 -2.30 -8.77 -8.41
CA VAL A 23 -3.59 -8.57 -7.73
C VAL A 23 -4.40 -7.42 -8.35
N LEU A 24 -3.80 -6.23 -8.45
CA LEU A 24 -4.55 -5.02 -8.80
C LEU A 24 -4.75 -4.85 -10.31
N SER A 25 -3.78 -5.31 -11.15
CA SER A 25 -3.85 -5.10 -12.59
C SER A 25 -5.10 -5.69 -13.23
N GLY A 26 -5.44 -6.94 -12.90
CA GLY A 26 -6.65 -7.58 -13.42
C GLY A 26 -7.95 -6.90 -12.97
N HIS A 27 -7.98 -6.38 -11.74
CA HIS A 27 -9.13 -5.65 -11.21
C HIS A 27 -9.38 -4.35 -12.00
N PHE A 28 -8.36 -3.53 -12.17
CA PHE A 28 -8.49 -2.26 -12.89
C PHE A 28 -8.72 -2.45 -14.39
N GLN A 29 -8.11 -3.47 -15.02
CA GLN A 29 -8.35 -3.80 -16.43
C GLN A 29 -9.81 -4.15 -16.70
N ARG A 30 -10.47 -4.92 -15.81
CA ARG A 30 -11.90 -5.22 -15.92
C ARG A 30 -12.79 -3.98 -15.81
N GLN A 31 -12.31 -2.91 -15.21
CA GLN A 31 -12.98 -1.60 -15.12
C GLN A 31 -12.62 -0.65 -16.27
N GLY A 32 -11.88 -1.13 -17.28
CA GLY A 32 -11.50 -0.35 -18.47
C GLY A 32 -10.27 0.54 -18.29
N TRP A 33 -9.50 0.38 -17.21
CA TRP A 33 -8.27 1.10 -17.00
C TRP A 33 -7.09 0.45 -17.73
N PHE A 34 -6.26 1.27 -18.35
CA PHE A 34 -4.90 0.89 -18.73
C PHE A 34 -3.97 1.21 -17.55
N LEU A 35 -3.57 0.17 -16.83
CA LEU A 35 -2.73 0.30 -15.65
C LEU A 35 -1.26 0.18 -16.00
N THR A 36 -0.46 1.09 -15.47
CA THR A 36 1.01 1.03 -15.46
C THR A 36 1.51 1.28 -14.03
N TYR A 37 2.74 0.87 -13.73
CA TYR A 37 3.36 1.16 -12.45
C TYR A 37 4.86 1.36 -12.59
N SER A 38 5.45 2.07 -11.62
CA SER A 38 6.89 2.22 -11.47
C SER A 38 7.28 2.23 -9.99
N THR A 39 8.48 1.77 -9.68
CA THR A 39 9.07 1.93 -8.35
C THR A 39 9.71 3.30 -8.21
N VAL A 40 9.68 3.86 -6.99
CA VAL A 40 10.36 5.13 -6.68
C VAL A 40 11.84 5.04 -7.04
N ARG A 41 12.35 6.08 -7.70
CA ARG A 41 13.76 6.19 -8.07
C ARG A 41 14.62 6.46 -6.84
N THR A 42 15.29 5.42 -6.35
CA THR A 42 16.35 5.56 -5.35
C THR A 42 17.66 5.86 -6.04
N HIS A 43 18.22 7.06 -5.91
CA HIS A 43 19.57 7.33 -6.36
C HIS A 43 20.56 6.56 -5.48
N THR A 44 21.06 5.45 -5.98
CA THR A 44 22.16 4.71 -5.38
C THR A 44 23.49 5.37 -5.72
N SER A 45 24.00 6.21 -4.82
CA SER A 45 25.44 6.38 -4.69
C SER A 45 25.92 5.39 -3.63
N SER A 46 26.62 4.33 -4.11
CA SER A 46 27.40 3.33 -3.35
C SER A 46 26.80 2.74 -2.06
N LYS A 47 26.46 1.44 -2.17
CA LYS A 47 26.45 0.45 -1.07
C LYS A 47 25.60 0.75 0.17
N THR A 48 24.29 0.71 0.03
CA THR A 48 23.41 0.08 1.03
C THR A 48 22.02 -0.04 0.40
N TYR A 49 21.57 -1.26 0.09
CA TYR A 49 20.18 -1.55 -0.27
C TYR A 49 19.30 -1.30 0.95
N ARG A 50 18.68 -0.14 1.01
CA ARG A 50 17.48 0.10 1.78
C ARG A 50 16.51 0.73 0.80
N GLY A 51 15.59 -0.07 0.28
CA GLY A 51 14.39 0.43 -0.37
C GLY A 51 13.67 1.34 0.63
N GLY A 52 13.11 2.43 0.15
CA GLY A 52 12.35 3.35 0.95
C GLY A 52 12.35 4.74 0.36
N VAL A 53 11.22 5.44 0.49
CA VAL A 53 11.09 6.86 0.15
C VAL A 53 11.91 7.67 1.16
N THR A 54 13.01 8.28 0.72
CA THR A 54 13.99 8.89 1.63
C THR A 54 13.69 10.34 2.00
N SER A 55 12.90 11.08 1.21
CA SER A 55 12.50 12.47 1.50
C SER A 55 11.34 12.92 0.62
N TRP A 56 10.47 13.79 1.17
CA TRP A 56 9.34 14.33 0.44
C TRP A 56 9.72 15.17 -0.79
N PRO A 57 10.70 16.07 -0.76
CA PRO A 57 11.05 16.87 -1.94
C PRO A 57 11.43 16.04 -3.17
N LYS A 58 12.09 14.89 -2.97
CA LYS A 58 12.43 13.97 -4.07
C LYS A 58 11.19 13.27 -4.61
N LEU A 59 10.38 12.71 -3.72
CA LEU A 59 9.13 12.04 -4.08
C LEU A 59 8.17 13.02 -4.78
N ARG A 60 8.00 14.22 -4.24
CA ARG A 60 7.20 15.30 -4.81
C ARG A 60 7.60 15.62 -6.25
N ARG A 61 8.90 15.72 -6.51
CA ARG A 61 9.40 15.96 -7.87
C ARG A 61 9.04 14.82 -8.80
N GLU A 62 9.24 13.57 -8.40
CA GLU A 62 8.91 12.40 -9.20
C GLU A 62 7.40 12.32 -9.50
N ILE A 63 6.55 12.57 -8.49
CA ILE A 63 5.09 12.66 -8.67
C ILE A 63 4.73 13.73 -9.70
N LYS A 64 5.33 14.92 -9.61
CA LYS A 64 5.07 16.00 -10.57
C LYS A 64 5.59 15.69 -11.99
N GLU A 65 6.72 14.99 -12.11
CA GLU A 65 7.23 14.51 -13.40
C GLU A 65 6.25 13.52 -14.05
N LEU A 66 5.68 12.59 -13.30
CA LEU A 66 4.65 11.67 -13.78
C LEU A 66 3.36 12.40 -14.20
N LEU A 67 2.92 13.36 -13.39
CA LEU A 67 1.74 14.19 -13.68
C LEU A 67 1.91 15.14 -14.87
N ALA A 68 3.14 15.40 -15.32
CA ALA A 68 3.39 16.17 -16.54
C ALA A 68 2.89 15.46 -17.81
N SER A 69 2.63 14.14 -17.75
CA SER A 69 2.00 13.42 -18.86
C SER A 69 0.54 13.82 -19.03
N ALA A 70 0.21 14.42 -20.19
CA ALA A 70 -1.16 14.84 -20.51
C ALA A 70 -2.15 13.66 -20.67
N HIS A 71 -1.63 12.47 -20.93
CA HIS A 71 -2.46 11.28 -21.15
C HIS A 71 -2.80 10.52 -19.86
N LEU A 72 -2.24 10.94 -18.74
CA LEU A 72 -2.50 10.29 -17.46
C LEU A 72 -3.84 10.76 -16.89
N THR A 73 -4.75 9.83 -16.64
CA THR A 73 -6.05 10.13 -16.03
C THR A 73 -5.94 10.19 -14.51
N THR A 74 -5.20 9.25 -13.90
CA THR A 74 -5.02 9.18 -12.45
C THR A 74 -3.63 8.69 -12.12
N LEU A 75 -2.98 9.36 -11.17
CA LEU A 75 -1.77 8.92 -10.48
C LEU A 75 -2.13 8.57 -9.04
N THR A 76 -1.73 7.40 -8.60
CA THR A 76 -1.86 6.99 -7.20
C THR A 76 -0.56 6.40 -6.67
N THR A 77 -0.46 6.24 -5.37
CA THR A 77 0.73 5.68 -4.71
C THR A 77 0.37 4.41 -3.96
N LEU A 78 1.36 3.59 -3.68
CA LEU A 78 1.29 2.45 -2.78
C LEU A 78 2.58 2.43 -1.96
N PHE A 79 2.56 3.13 -0.83
CA PHE A 79 3.69 3.27 0.08
C PHE A 79 3.30 2.83 1.48
N ASP A 80 4.24 2.25 2.19
CA ASP A 80 4.05 1.95 3.60
C ASP A 80 3.98 3.26 4.42
N TYR A 81 2.98 3.38 5.31
CA TYR A 81 2.91 4.52 6.23
C TYR A 81 4.09 4.51 7.21
N TYR A 82 4.52 3.34 7.67
CA TYR A 82 5.74 3.20 8.43
C TYR A 82 6.95 3.43 7.53
N GLY A 83 7.85 4.28 7.99
CA GLY A 83 9.01 4.66 7.19
C GLY A 83 8.72 5.74 6.14
N PHE A 84 7.46 6.23 6.03
CA PHE A 84 7.16 7.37 5.17
C PHE A 84 7.96 8.62 5.63
N PRO A 85 8.43 9.48 4.71
CA PRO A 85 9.28 10.62 5.05
C PRO A 85 8.67 11.52 6.11
N VAL A 86 9.41 11.77 7.18
CA VAL A 86 8.96 12.63 8.28
C VAL A 86 8.82 14.10 7.89
N ASP A 87 9.46 14.50 6.78
CA ASP A 87 9.36 15.82 6.16
C ASP A 87 8.19 15.96 5.18
N ALA A 88 7.35 14.92 5.05
CA ALA A 88 6.17 14.97 4.20
C ALA A 88 5.05 15.81 4.83
N PRO A 89 4.23 16.52 4.01
CA PRO A 89 3.06 17.25 4.49
C PRO A 89 2.15 16.40 5.36
N GLY A 90 1.70 16.94 6.47
CA GLY A 90 0.80 16.28 7.40
C GLY A 90 1.47 15.36 8.41
N MET A 91 2.76 15.00 8.23
CA MET A 91 3.44 14.08 9.16
C MET A 91 3.69 14.68 10.55
N ASP A 92 3.91 15.98 10.64
CA ASP A 92 4.10 16.73 11.89
C ASP A 92 2.80 17.20 12.53
N THR A 93 1.70 17.25 11.75
CA THR A 93 0.39 17.77 12.17
C THR A 93 -0.67 16.68 12.32
N ARG A 94 -0.24 15.41 12.42
CA ARG A 94 -1.16 14.26 12.57
C ARG A 94 -2.08 14.44 13.78
N PRO A 95 -3.41 14.23 13.62
CA PRO A 95 -4.33 14.33 14.73
C PRO A 95 -4.08 13.21 15.76
N PRO A 96 -4.45 13.42 17.03
CA PRO A 96 -4.59 12.33 17.97
C PRO A 96 -5.71 11.38 17.49
N GLY A 97 -5.64 10.11 17.87
CA GLY A 97 -6.68 9.13 17.55
C GLY A 97 -6.15 7.91 16.77
N THR A 98 -7.00 7.33 15.93
CA THR A 98 -6.73 6.07 15.22
C THR A 98 -5.64 6.21 14.16
N SER A 99 -5.01 5.08 13.83
CA SER A 99 -4.04 5.02 12.72
C SER A 99 -4.68 5.46 11.40
N THR A 100 -5.94 5.07 11.14
CA THR A 100 -6.71 5.49 9.97
C THR A 100 -6.80 7.01 9.86
N ALA A 101 -7.21 7.69 10.93
CA ALA A 101 -7.33 9.16 10.92
C ALA A 101 -5.98 9.85 10.67
N LYS A 102 -4.88 9.30 11.20
CA LYS A 102 -3.52 9.80 10.94
C LYS A 102 -3.10 9.62 9.48
N VAL A 103 -3.37 8.45 8.89
CA VAL A 103 -3.04 8.14 7.49
C VAL A 103 -3.85 9.02 6.54
N GLU A 104 -5.16 9.10 6.73
CA GLU A 104 -6.05 9.94 5.91
C GLU A 104 -5.66 11.43 5.98
N HIS A 105 -5.26 11.92 7.16
CA HIS A 105 -4.75 13.29 7.31
C HIS A 105 -3.50 13.54 6.46
N VAL A 106 -2.55 12.59 6.45
CA VAL A 106 -1.34 12.69 5.63
C VAL A 106 -1.70 12.63 4.15
N GLU A 107 -2.55 11.70 3.72
CA GLU A 107 -3.00 11.60 2.33
C GLU A 107 -3.64 12.90 1.83
N GLU A 108 -4.52 13.52 2.60
CA GLU A 108 -5.12 14.81 2.22
C GLU A 108 -4.10 15.94 2.17
N ALA A 109 -3.11 15.96 3.08
CA ALA A 109 -2.04 16.94 3.04
C ALA A 109 -1.12 16.76 1.81
N LEU A 110 -0.79 15.52 1.46
CA LEU A 110 -0.03 15.20 0.23
C LEU A 110 -0.77 15.67 -1.01
N LYS A 111 -2.07 15.38 -1.09
CA LYS A 111 -2.93 15.79 -2.20
C LYS A 111 -2.98 17.32 -2.34
N ALA A 112 -3.12 18.02 -1.22
CA ALA A 112 -3.14 19.48 -1.19
C ALA A 112 -1.79 20.08 -1.67
N ASP A 113 -0.65 19.52 -1.22
CA ASP A 113 0.69 20.01 -1.61
C ASP A 113 1.02 19.77 -3.09
N ILE A 114 0.57 18.65 -3.65
CA ILE A 114 0.74 18.36 -5.07
C ILE A 114 -0.14 19.29 -5.91
N GLY A 115 -1.40 19.51 -5.49
CA GLY A 115 -2.31 20.48 -6.13
C GLY A 115 -2.84 20.03 -7.51
N ASP A 116 -2.69 18.77 -7.89
CA ASP A 116 -3.22 18.21 -9.14
C ASP A 116 -4.40 17.27 -8.82
N HIS A 117 -5.55 17.54 -9.41
CA HIS A 117 -6.77 16.76 -9.16
C HIS A 117 -6.66 15.29 -9.57
N ARG A 118 -5.73 14.95 -10.48
CA ARG A 118 -5.46 13.58 -10.91
C ARG A 118 -4.70 12.76 -9.88
N PHE A 119 -4.12 13.40 -8.87
CA PHE A 119 -3.37 12.72 -7.83
C PHE A 119 -4.28 12.21 -6.72
N VAL A 120 -4.25 10.90 -6.49
CA VAL A 120 -4.97 10.20 -5.44
C VAL A 120 -3.94 9.45 -4.59
N PRO A 121 -3.34 10.09 -3.57
CA PRO A 121 -2.36 9.42 -2.72
C PRO A 121 -2.99 8.25 -1.96
N HIS A 122 -2.21 7.20 -1.75
CA HIS A 122 -2.56 6.11 -0.87
C HIS A 122 -1.32 5.65 -0.10
N LEU A 123 -1.46 5.59 1.21
CA LEU A 123 -0.50 5.03 2.14
C LEU A 123 -1.11 3.78 2.77
N VAL A 124 -0.47 2.63 2.59
CA VAL A 124 -0.91 1.41 3.28
C VAL A 124 -0.78 1.63 4.78
N GLN A 125 -1.84 1.34 5.54
CA GLN A 125 -1.81 1.48 6.99
C GLN A 125 -0.71 0.58 7.56
N HIS A 126 0.20 1.18 8.31
CA HIS A 126 1.41 0.56 8.83
C HIS A 126 2.36 0.11 7.71
N GLU A 127 2.16 -1.08 7.19
CA GLU A 127 2.99 -1.75 6.18
C GLU A 127 2.10 -2.61 5.26
N LEU A 128 2.60 -2.99 4.09
CA LEU A 128 1.91 -3.91 3.19
C LEU A 128 1.51 -5.22 3.88
N GLU A 129 2.23 -5.63 4.89
CA GLU A 129 1.91 -6.79 5.71
C GLU A 129 0.54 -6.71 6.40
N SER A 130 -0.07 -5.54 6.55
CA SER A 130 -1.47 -5.43 7.00
C SER A 130 -2.44 -6.14 6.04
N TRP A 131 -2.15 -6.13 4.74
CA TRP A 131 -2.92 -6.89 3.76
C TRP A 131 -2.61 -8.38 3.80
N VAL A 132 -1.40 -8.77 4.22
CA VAL A 132 -1.08 -10.19 4.48
C VAL A 132 -1.84 -10.69 5.71
N PHE A 133 -2.06 -9.81 6.71
CA PHE A 133 -2.94 -10.13 7.86
C PHE A 133 -4.38 -10.37 7.42
N ALA A 134 -4.90 -9.61 6.44
CA ALA A 134 -6.20 -9.91 5.84
C ALA A 134 -6.20 -11.27 5.11
N ALA A 135 -5.06 -11.69 4.56
CA ALA A 135 -4.86 -12.96 3.87
C ALA A 135 -4.28 -14.07 4.78
N GLY A 136 -4.59 -14.02 6.07
CA GLY A 136 -3.99 -14.92 7.07
C GLY A 136 -4.29 -16.40 6.83
N ASP A 137 -5.49 -16.74 6.37
CA ASP A 137 -5.85 -18.12 6.02
C ASP A 137 -5.05 -18.60 4.80
N GLN A 138 -4.94 -17.78 3.77
CA GLN A 138 -4.17 -18.09 2.56
C GLN A 138 -2.67 -18.26 2.87
N LEU A 139 -2.13 -17.42 3.76
CA LEU A 139 -0.74 -17.60 4.21
C LEU A 139 -0.54 -18.90 4.99
N ALA A 140 -1.48 -19.26 5.85
CA ALA A 140 -1.45 -20.51 6.59
C ALA A 140 -1.51 -21.73 5.66
N ASP A 141 -2.37 -21.69 4.65
CA ASP A 141 -2.49 -22.72 3.62
C ASP A 141 -1.18 -22.87 2.82
N LEU A 142 -0.57 -21.75 2.41
CA LEU A 142 0.74 -21.77 1.72
C LEU A 142 1.84 -22.42 2.55
N ARG A 143 1.74 -22.36 3.87
CA ARG A 143 2.75 -22.88 4.79
C ARG A 143 2.39 -24.22 5.42
N ASP A 144 1.21 -24.75 5.13
CA ASP A 144 0.64 -25.93 5.78
C ASP A 144 0.70 -25.82 7.33
N ASP A 145 0.38 -24.61 7.85
CA ASP A 145 0.45 -24.29 9.29
C ASP A 145 -0.77 -23.47 9.75
N SER A 146 -1.81 -24.17 10.19
CA SER A 146 -3.05 -23.53 10.68
C SER A 146 -2.84 -22.64 11.92
N ALA A 147 -1.79 -22.86 12.71
CA ALA A 147 -1.50 -22.02 13.87
C ALA A 147 -1.14 -20.58 13.48
N VAL A 148 -0.64 -20.37 12.27
CA VAL A 148 -0.40 -19.02 11.71
C VAL A 148 -1.71 -18.27 11.56
N ALA A 149 -2.73 -18.89 10.95
CA ALA A 149 -4.05 -18.29 10.78
C ALA A 149 -4.68 -17.91 12.12
N GLU A 150 -4.63 -18.79 13.10
CA GLU A 150 -5.23 -18.54 14.41
C GLU A 150 -4.59 -17.32 15.12
N ARG A 151 -3.25 -17.20 15.07
CA ARG A 151 -2.54 -16.06 15.66
C ARG A 151 -2.88 -14.76 14.94
N ILE A 152 -2.94 -14.78 13.60
CA ILE A 152 -3.30 -13.61 12.79
C ILE A 152 -4.74 -13.21 13.09
N LYS A 153 -5.68 -14.15 13.14
CA LYS A 153 -7.09 -13.89 13.49
C LYS A 153 -7.24 -13.27 14.87
N GLN A 154 -6.50 -13.79 15.85
CA GLN A 154 -6.50 -13.21 17.19
C GLN A 154 -6.01 -11.75 17.17
N ASP A 155 -4.86 -11.48 16.55
CA ASP A 155 -4.34 -10.12 16.42
C ASP A 155 -5.33 -9.16 15.74
N CYS A 156 -5.95 -9.62 14.65
CA CYS A 156 -6.96 -8.82 13.93
C CYS A 156 -8.19 -8.55 14.80
N ALA A 157 -8.67 -9.55 15.53
CA ALA A 157 -9.82 -9.39 16.41
C ALA A 157 -9.53 -8.41 17.56
N GLU A 158 -8.35 -8.50 18.18
CA GLU A 158 -7.92 -7.60 19.26
C GLU A 158 -7.74 -6.15 18.77
N ALA A 159 -7.24 -5.97 17.55
CA ALA A 159 -7.02 -4.67 16.93
C ALA A 159 -8.30 -4.04 16.34
N GLY A 160 -9.31 -4.84 16.00
CA GLY A 160 -10.52 -4.42 15.29
C GLY A 160 -10.41 -4.49 13.76
N GLY A 161 -9.43 -5.20 13.24
CA GLY A 161 -9.22 -5.45 11.82
C GLY A 161 -7.76 -5.50 11.40
N PRO A 162 -7.44 -6.09 10.23
CA PRO A 162 -6.05 -6.29 9.78
C PRO A 162 -5.29 -4.97 9.58
N GLU A 163 -5.94 -3.93 9.08
CA GLU A 163 -5.34 -2.60 8.91
C GLU A 163 -5.08 -1.88 10.23
N LEU A 164 -5.63 -2.37 11.35
CA LEU A 164 -5.48 -1.76 12.67
C LEU A 164 -4.50 -2.53 13.56
N VAL A 165 -3.96 -3.65 13.06
CA VAL A 165 -2.97 -4.42 13.80
C VAL A 165 -1.74 -3.57 14.00
N ASN A 166 -1.67 -3.05 15.20
CA ASN A 166 -0.55 -2.36 15.83
C ASN A 166 -0.10 -0.99 15.29
N ASP A 167 -0.12 -0.03 16.21
CA ASP A 167 0.42 1.33 16.04
C ASP A 167 1.85 1.49 16.65
N ASP A 168 2.57 0.38 16.92
CA ASP A 168 3.93 0.39 17.47
C ASP A 168 4.94 -0.25 16.51
N PRO A 169 5.95 0.48 16.00
CA PRO A 169 6.98 -0.04 15.08
C PRO A 169 7.74 -1.28 15.59
N LYS A 170 7.80 -1.50 16.91
CA LYS A 170 8.46 -2.68 17.50
C LYS A 170 7.64 -3.97 17.32
N ASN A 171 6.34 -3.83 17.17
CA ASN A 171 5.40 -4.92 16.97
C ASN A 171 4.68 -4.81 15.61
N ALA A 172 5.24 -4.11 14.65
CA ALA A 172 4.69 -3.95 13.31
C ALA A 172 4.26 -5.29 12.68
N PRO A 173 3.29 -5.29 11.74
CA PRO A 173 2.82 -6.52 11.11
C PRO A 173 3.96 -7.41 10.59
N SER A 174 4.97 -6.85 9.95
CA SER A 174 6.16 -7.59 9.48
C SER A 174 6.93 -8.29 10.62
N LYS A 175 7.01 -7.66 11.80
CA LYS A 175 7.67 -8.23 12.98
C LYS A 175 6.88 -9.38 13.59
N ARG A 176 5.54 -9.27 13.56
CA ARG A 176 4.65 -10.36 13.98
C ARG A 176 4.75 -11.54 13.03
N LEU A 177 4.67 -11.31 11.71
CA LEU A 177 4.85 -12.38 10.71
C LEU A 177 6.18 -13.10 10.86
N ALA A 178 7.29 -12.39 11.07
CA ALA A 178 8.59 -13.01 11.29
C ALA A 178 8.63 -13.93 12.53
N ARG A 179 7.81 -13.66 13.56
CA ARG A 179 7.65 -14.50 14.74
C ARG A 179 6.71 -15.69 14.50
N TYR A 180 5.62 -15.49 13.76
CA TYR A 180 4.61 -16.52 13.49
C TYR A 180 5.06 -17.47 12.40
N CYS A 181 5.83 -16.96 11.45
CA CYS A 181 6.29 -17.66 10.26
C CYS A 181 7.82 -17.60 10.17
N PRO A 182 8.59 -18.40 10.93
CA PRO A 182 10.03 -18.45 10.77
C PRO A 182 10.42 -18.71 9.30
N GLY A 183 11.31 -17.87 8.77
CA GLY A 183 11.71 -17.93 7.36
C GLY A 183 10.72 -17.31 6.37
N TYR A 184 9.74 -16.52 6.83
CA TYR A 184 8.82 -15.77 5.96
C TYR A 184 9.57 -14.92 4.92
N VAL A 185 9.22 -15.12 3.64
CA VAL A 185 9.81 -14.41 2.51
C VAL A 185 8.85 -13.32 2.03
N LYS A 186 9.03 -12.10 2.56
CA LYS A 186 8.17 -10.93 2.31
C LYS A 186 7.85 -10.73 0.83
N THR A 187 8.84 -10.85 -0.06
CA THR A 187 8.72 -10.58 -1.50
C THR A 187 8.01 -11.69 -2.29
N LEU A 188 7.73 -12.83 -1.66
CA LEU A 188 7.12 -13.99 -2.31
C LEU A 188 5.81 -14.38 -1.64
N GLU A 189 5.85 -14.76 -0.36
CA GLU A 189 4.70 -15.36 0.33
C GLU A 189 3.59 -14.34 0.58
N GLY A 190 3.94 -13.10 0.92
CA GLY A 190 2.97 -12.03 1.10
C GLY A 190 2.14 -11.77 -0.17
N PRO A 191 2.76 -11.44 -1.30
CA PRO A 191 2.04 -11.26 -2.56
C PRO A 191 1.21 -12.47 -3.01
N LEU A 192 1.69 -13.70 -2.79
CA LEU A 192 0.94 -14.92 -3.10
C LEU A 192 -0.32 -15.05 -2.26
N ALA A 193 -0.22 -14.87 -0.93
CA ALA A 193 -1.36 -14.91 -0.03
C ALA A 193 -2.40 -13.83 -0.38
N ILE A 194 -1.94 -12.59 -0.66
CA ILE A 194 -2.80 -11.49 -1.07
C ILE A 194 -3.49 -11.79 -2.41
N ALA A 195 -2.78 -12.41 -3.37
CA ALA A 195 -3.33 -12.78 -4.67
C ALA A 195 -4.42 -13.85 -4.54
N ASP A 196 -4.23 -14.83 -3.66
CA ASP A 196 -5.21 -15.88 -3.41
C ASP A 196 -6.47 -15.34 -2.70
N LEU A 197 -6.31 -14.43 -1.73
CA LEU A 197 -7.45 -13.71 -1.13
C LEU A 197 -8.21 -12.85 -2.16
N GLY A 198 -7.48 -12.21 -3.04
CA GLY A 198 -8.01 -11.36 -4.10
C GLY A 198 -8.53 -10.00 -3.62
N VAL A 199 -8.86 -9.14 -4.61
CA VAL A 199 -9.28 -7.75 -4.35
C VAL A 199 -10.58 -7.67 -3.53
N GLU A 200 -11.55 -8.54 -3.80
CA GLU A 200 -12.83 -8.51 -3.08
C GLU A 200 -12.66 -8.95 -1.62
N GLY A 201 -11.79 -9.91 -1.34
CA GLY A 201 -11.43 -10.30 0.02
C GLY A 201 -10.73 -9.17 0.78
N LEU A 202 -9.77 -8.49 0.13
CA LEU A 202 -9.14 -7.30 0.71
C LEU A 202 -10.14 -6.19 1.02
N LYS A 203 -11.04 -5.87 0.07
CA LYS A 203 -12.09 -4.85 0.29
C LYS A 203 -12.99 -5.16 1.47
N ALA A 204 -13.31 -6.44 1.67
CA ALA A 204 -14.17 -6.86 2.76
C ALA A 204 -13.51 -6.69 4.15
N GLN A 205 -12.19 -6.81 4.22
CA GLN A 205 -11.44 -6.80 5.48
C GLN A 205 -10.64 -5.53 5.73
N CYS A 206 -10.38 -4.73 4.67
CA CYS A 206 -9.52 -3.54 4.69
C CYS A 206 -10.32 -2.30 4.26
N PRO A 207 -11.00 -1.61 5.18
CA PRO A 207 -11.84 -0.44 4.84
C PRO A 207 -11.07 0.72 4.20
N HIS A 208 -9.83 0.98 4.60
CA HIS A 208 -9.01 2.03 4.01
C HIS A 208 -8.62 1.68 2.57
N PHE A 209 -8.23 0.43 2.31
CA PHE A 209 -8.03 -0.09 0.96
C PHE A 209 -9.30 0.02 0.10
N ALA A 210 -10.47 -0.36 0.64
CA ALA A 210 -11.74 -0.25 -0.07
C ALA A 210 -12.08 1.20 -0.43
N SER A 211 -11.86 2.13 0.50
CA SER A 211 -12.03 3.57 0.27
C SER A 211 -11.12 4.10 -0.84
N TRP A 212 -9.85 3.70 -0.83
CA TRP A 212 -8.91 4.06 -1.89
C TRP A 212 -9.34 3.56 -3.27
N LEU A 213 -9.73 2.29 -3.40
CA LEU A 213 -10.23 1.75 -4.67
C LEU A 213 -11.46 2.52 -5.17
N ALA A 214 -12.38 2.91 -4.27
CA ALA A 214 -13.54 3.71 -4.62
C ALA A 214 -13.13 5.12 -5.11
N LYS A 215 -12.17 5.76 -4.44
CA LYS A 215 -11.63 7.08 -4.86
C LYS A 215 -11.00 7.01 -6.26
N VAL A 216 -10.23 5.95 -6.55
CA VAL A 216 -9.65 5.75 -7.90
C VAL A 216 -10.74 5.43 -8.93
N GLY A 217 -11.68 4.55 -8.60
CA GLY A 217 -12.78 4.15 -9.47
C GLY A 217 -13.70 5.33 -9.86
N SER A 218 -13.92 6.28 -8.95
CA SER A 218 -14.74 7.48 -9.20
C SER A 218 -14.12 8.47 -10.21
N ARG A 219 -12.86 8.28 -10.58
CA ARG A 219 -12.16 9.05 -11.62
C ARG A 219 -12.38 8.46 -13.03
N ALA A 220 -13.15 7.40 -13.07
CA ALA A 220 -13.47 6.66 -14.28
C ALA A 220 -14.43 7.43 -15.21
#